data_7b5b89acbd5fd424868921c797945426
#
_entry.id   7b5b89acbd5fd424868921c797945426
#
_cell.length_a   1.000
_cell.length_b   1.000
_cell.length_c   1.000
_cell.angle_alpha   90.00
_cell.angle_beta   90.00
_cell.angle_gamma   90.00
#
_symmetry.space_group_name_H-M   'P 1'
#
loop_
_entity.id
_entity.type
_entity.pdbx_description
1 polymer ?
#
loop_
_entity_poly.entity_id
_entity_poly.type
_entity_poly.pdbx_seq_one_letter_code
_entity_poly.pdbx_strand_id
1 'polypeptide(L)'
;MGLFALPGRAGAARFCALAFACAVICGAAVAQDPATGSGQVFAARPIRIVVGFAPGGSNDIVARVLGPRVGATLNQQTIVDNRPGANGIIAAESVAKSAPDGHTMILTGVSTFVLNPLVYAKVPYDTLRDFVPVTTVAVMPQILVAHPGLPAKSLQEIAELARRSPGKLTAASPGVGGLSHLTLELFKSLGKLDIEHIAYKGTAPALTDLVGGFVPLLIADLPAPLPLVKAGKLRAIVVTGEARSPLLPAVSTAREQGFPGLQATNWLGVMVPANTPAAIVSRLQAAFVAAVDAADSRERYATIGVDPLTSQSSAAFASFVRDEFGRWEKVVRQAGVQLQ
;
A
#
# COMPACT_ATOMS: atom_id res chain seq x y z
N MET A 1 -20.45 -40.47 -84.05
CA MET A 1 -21.55 -41.43 -84.26
C MET A 1 -22.29 -41.45 -82.92
N GLY A 2 -23.33 -40.99 -82.82
CA GLY A 2 -24.75 -41.05 -83.16
C GLY A 2 -25.45 -40.66 -81.84
N LEU A 3 -26.31 -39.94 -81.80
CA LEU A 3 -27.64 -39.58 -82.29
C LEU A 3 -28.58 -39.35 -81.07
N PHE A 4 -29.11 -38.18 -81.02
CA PHE A 4 -30.50 -37.78 -80.71
C PHE A 4 -31.39 -38.59 -79.79
N ALA A 5 -32.01 -37.92 -78.75
CA ALA A 5 -33.45 -37.62 -78.84
C ALA A 5 -33.92 -36.82 -77.56
N LEU A 6 -34.48 -35.65 -77.73
CA LEU A 6 -35.56 -35.10 -76.93
C LEU A 6 -36.89 -35.77 -77.38
N PRO A 7 -37.94 -35.88 -76.64
CA PRO A 7 -38.72 -34.79 -76.04
C PRO A 7 -39.56 -35.15 -74.77
N GLY A 8 -40.28 -34.19 -74.23
CA GLY A 8 -41.43 -34.51 -73.40
C GLY A 8 -41.87 -33.40 -72.44
N ARG A 9 -42.63 -32.43 -72.95
CA ARG A 9 -43.43 -31.47 -72.19
C ARG A 9 -44.53 -32.20 -71.45
N ALA A 10 -44.59 -32.17 -70.14
CA ALA A 10 -45.86 -32.14 -69.35
C ALA A 10 -45.51 -32.10 -67.86
N GLY A 11 -45.95 -31.04 -67.14
CA GLY A 11 -45.82 -30.98 -65.66
C GLY A 11 -45.71 -29.60 -65.01
N ALA A 12 -46.15 -28.59 -65.72
CA ALA A 12 -46.28 -27.26 -65.12
C ALA A 12 -47.63 -27.09 -64.46
N ALA A 13 -47.89 -27.61 -63.28
CA ALA A 13 -49.13 -27.29 -62.52
C ALA A 13 -49.18 -27.89 -61.09
N ARG A 14 -48.08 -28.06 -60.38
CA ARG A 14 -48.17 -28.50 -58.96
C ARG A 14 -47.11 -27.88 -58.02
N PHE A 15 -46.55 -26.70 -58.34
CA PHE A 15 -45.52 -26.09 -57.52
C PHE A 15 -45.93 -24.73 -56.89
N CYS A 16 -47.23 -24.39 -56.83
CA CYS A 16 -47.68 -23.13 -56.29
C CYS A 16 -48.43 -23.23 -54.95
N ALA A 17 -48.41 -24.34 -54.25
CA ALA A 17 -49.17 -24.51 -52.99
C ALA A 17 -48.31 -24.75 -51.72
N LEU A 18 -46.99 -24.69 -51.81
CA LEU A 18 -46.12 -24.90 -50.61
C LEU A 18 -45.26 -23.70 -50.24
N ALA A 19 -45.43 -22.53 -50.90
CA ALA A 19 -44.64 -21.34 -50.66
C ALA A 19 -45.30 -20.29 -49.72
N PHE A 20 -46.44 -20.62 -49.08
CA PHE A 20 -47.17 -19.66 -48.24
C PHE A 20 -47.29 -20.06 -46.74
N ALA A 21 -46.57 -21.14 -46.31
CA ALA A 21 -46.64 -21.61 -44.94
C ALA A 21 -45.32 -21.39 -44.14
N CYS A 22 -44.32 -20.70 -44.67
CA CYS A 22 -43.03 -20.40 -43.96
C CYS A 22 -42.80 -18.94 -43.58
N ALA A 23 -43.84 -18.08 -43.61
CA ALA A 23 -43.63 -16.62 -43.38
C ALA A 23 -44.25 -16.08 -42.08
N VAL A 24 -44.56 -16.88 -41.08
CA VAL A 24 -45.14 -16.40 -39.79
C VAL A 24 -44.43 -16.95 -38.55
N ILE A 25 -43.18 -17.42 -38.65
CA ILE A 25 -42.35 -17.73 -37.47
C ILE A 25 -41.06 -16.88 -37.54
N CYS A 26 -41.24 -15.56 -37.57
CA CYS A 26 -40.14 -14.61 -37.36
C CYS A 26 -40.73 -13.42 -36.60
N GLY A 27 -40.77 -13.52 -35.27
CA GLY A 27 -41.29 -12.38 -34.49
C GLY A 27 -41.48 -12.66 -33.03
N ALA A 28 -40.54 -13.31 -32.39
CA ALA A 28 -40.34 -13.14 -30.95
C ALA A 28 -38.82 -13.20 -30.67
N ALA A 29 -38.10 -12.23 -31.23
CA ALA A 29 -36.87 -11.82 -30.61
C ALA A 29 -37.28 -11.19 -29.29
N VAL A 30 -37.27 -11.96 -28.23
CA VAL A 30 -37.30 -11.45 -26.86
C VAL A 30 -36.10 -10.53 -26.78
N ALA A 31 -36.35 -9.22 -26.80
CA ALA A 31 -35.38 -8.23 -26.38
C ALA A 31 -34.97 -8.66 -24.96
N GLN A 32 -33.84 -9.31 -24.84
CA GLN A 32 -33.18 -9.47 -23.57
C GLN A 32 -32.81 -8.07 -23.12
N ASP A 33 -33.57 -7.53 -22.18
CA ASP A 33 -33.22 -6.34 -21.43
C ASP A 33 -31.74 -6.53 -20.92
N PRO A 34 -30.84 -5.62 -21.22
CA PRO A 34 -29.49 -5.67 -20.66
C PRO A 34 -29.46 -5.13 -19.20
N ALA A 35 -30.49 -5.37 -18.43
CA ALA A 35 -30.64 -4.86 -17.10
C ALA A 35 -30.96 -5.95 -16.09
N THR A 36 -30.00 -6.84 -15.81
CA THR A 36 -29.84 -7.48 -14.47
C THR A 36 -28.52 -8.23 -14.39
N GLY A 37 -27.45 -7.53 -14.72
CA GLY A 37 -26.07 -7.99 -14.45
C GLY A 37 -25.43 -7.27 -13.27
N SER A 38 -26.09 -7.16 -12.12
CA SER A 38 -25.50 -6.58 -10.90
C SER A 38 -24.46 -7.50 -10.23
N GLY A 39 -24.05 -8.58 -10.89
CA GLY A 39 -23.15 -9.59 -10.34
C GLY A 39 -21.67 -9.52 -10.79
N GLN A 40 -21.35 -8.88 -11.88
CA GLN A 40 -19.97 -8.85 -12.40
C GLN A 40 -19.44 -7.42 -12.54
N VAL A 41 -19.14 -6.78 -11.40
CA VAL A 41 -18.49 -5.45 -11.38
C VAL A 41 -17.01 -5.57 -11.76
N PHE A 42 -16.40 -6.75 -11.63
CA PHE A 42 -15.01 -7.00 -12.01
C PHE A 42 -14.94 -7.97 -13.20
N ALA A 43 -14.20 -7.58 -14.26
CA ALA A 43 -13.83 -8.50 -15.33
C ALA A 43 -13.01 -9.69 -14.77
N ALA A 44 -12.98 -10.82 -15.47
CA ALA A 44 -12.24 -12.02 -15.06
C ALA A 44 -10.71 -11.86 -15.26
N ARG A 45 -10.09 -10.96 -14.50
CA ARG A 45 -8.63 -10.75 -14.49
C ARG A 45 -8.12 -10.44 -13.08
N PRO A 46 -6.83 -10.74 -12.77
CA PRO A 46 -6.29 -10.52 -11.45
C PRO A 46 -6.36 -9.06 -11.00
N ILE A 47 -6.54 -8.86 -9.70
CA ILE A 47 -6.44 -7.58 -9.02
C ILE A 47 -4.97 -7.36 -8.65
N ARG A 48 -4.40 -6.24 -9.04
CA ARG A 48 -3.02 -5.86 -8.75
C ARG A 48 -2.98 -4.88 -7.59
N ILE A 49 -2.35 -5.30 -6.49
CA ILE A 49 -2.05 -4.46 -5.33
C ILE A 49 -0.61 -3.98 -5.50
N VAL A 50 -0.43 -2.74 -5.92
CA VAL A 50 0.89 -2.14 -6.12
C VAL A 50 1.43 -1.66 -4.77
N VAL A 51 2.71 -1.96 -4.51
CA VAL A 51 3.43 -1.57 -3.30
C VAL A 51 4.69 -0.80 -3.70
N GLY A 52 4.86 0.43 -3.18
CA GLY A 52 5.93 1.34 -3.58
C GLY A 52 7.31 1.06 -2.96
N PHE A 53 7.49 -0.09 -2.30
CA PHE A 53 8.71 -0.47 -1.58
C PHE A 53 9.13 -1.90 -1.90
N ALA A 54 10.40 -2.22 -1.60
CA ALA A 54 10.94 -3.55 -1.81
C ALA A 54 10.15 -4.64 -1.05
N PRO A 55 10.09 -5.88 -1.58
CA PRO A 55 9.50 -7.00 -0.86
C PRO A 55 10.10 -7.18 0.54
N GLY A 56 9.29 -7.65 1.50
CA GLY A 56 9.68 -7.84 2.90
C GLY A 56 9.62 -6.59 3.77
N GLY A 57 9.28 -5.42 3.22
CA GLY A 57 8.90 -4.24 4.00
C GLY A 57 7.48 -4.32 4.54
N SER A 58 7.12 -3.45 5.49
CA SER A 58 5.82 -3.49 6.18
C SER A 58 4.62 -3.40 5.24
N ASN A 59 4.70 -2.59 4.19
CA ASN A 59 3.64 -2.48 3.18
C ASN A 59 3.43 -3.80 2.42
N ASP A 60 4.53 -4.48 2.04
CA ASP A 60 4.48 -5.77 1.36
C ASP A 60 3.93 -6.87 2.27
N ILE A 61 4.34 -6.88 3.55
CA ILE A 61 3.84 -7.83 4.55
C ILE A 61 2.32 -7.69 4.70
N VAL A 62 1.81 -6.46 4.89
CA VAL A 62 0.37 -6.19 5.03
C VAL A 62 -0.39 -6.55 3.74
N ALA A 63 0.13 -6.18 2.56
CA ALA A 63 -0.48 -6.53 1.28
C ALA A 63 -0.62 -8.04 1.10
N ARG A 64 0.38 -8.84 1.51
CA ARG A 64 0.37 -10.31 1.42
C ARG A 64 -0.52 -10.97 2.47
N VAL A 65 -0.74 -10.33 3.62
CA VAL A 65 -1.73 -10.80 4.61
C VAL A 65 -3.15 -10.62 4.08
N LEU A 66 -3.46 -9.46 3.50
CA LEU A 66 -4.83 -9.13 3.08
C LEU A 66 -5.18 -9.67 1.69
N GLY A 67 -4.22 -9.69 0.76
CA GLY A 67 -4.44 -10.01 -0.64
C GLY A 67 -5.26 -11.29 -0.88
N PRO A 68 -4.89 -12.45 -0.32
CA PRO A 68 -5.63 -13.70 -0.54
C PRO A 68 -7.11 -13.61 -0.13
N ARG A 69 -7.41 -12.91 0.96
CA ARG A 69 -8.78 -12.73 1.44
C ARG A 69 -9.59 -11.77 0.61
N VAL A 70 -8.98 -10.65 0.21
CA VAL A 70 -9.59 -9.71 -0.74
C VAL A 70 -9.91 -10.43 -2.04
N GLY A 71 -8.98 -11.25 -2.53
CA GLY A 71 -9.18 -12.07 -3.73
C GLY A 71 -10.34 -13.05 -3.58
N ALA A 72 -10.41 -13.77 -2.47
CA ALA A 72 -11.50 -14.70 -2.18
C ALA A 72 -12.88 -13.98 -2.12
N THR A 73 -12.95 -12.83 -1.42
CA THR A 73 -14.18 -12.03 -1.31
C THR A 73 -14.65 -11.50 -2.67
N LEU A 74 -13.73 -11.15 -3.56
CA LEU A 74 -14.03 -10.59 -4.87
C LEU A 74 -14.13 -11.66 -5.98
N ASN A 75 -13.87 -12.93 -5.65
CA ASN A 75 -13.75 -14.04 -6.59
C ASN A 75 -12.73 -13.75 -7.70
N GLN A 76 -11.57 -13.20 -7.33
CA GLN A 76 -10.46 -12.82 -8.21
C GLN A 76 -9.12 -13.22 -7.59
N GLN A 77 -8.12 -13.48 -8.42
CA GLN A 77 -6.74 -13.58 -7.93
C GLN A 77 -6.21 -12.19 -7.57
N THR A 78 -5.39 -12.11 -6.53
CA THR A 78 -4.65 -10.91 -6.18
C THR A 78 -3.17 -11.11 -6.42
N ILE A 79 -2.51 -10.08 -6.96
CA ILE A 79 -1.06 -10.04 -7.20
C ILE A 79 -0.49 -8.84 -6.46
N VAL A 80 0.48 -9.07 -5.58
CA VAL A 80 1.26 -7.99 -4.96
C VAL A 80 2.41 -7.65 -5.90
N ASP A 81 2.39 -6.42 -6.43
CA ASP A 81 3.35 -5.89 -7.41
C ASP A 81 4.24 -4.84 -6.73
N ASN A 82 5.46 -5.23 -6.38
CA ASN A 82 6.42 -4.32 -5.74
C ASN A 82 7.12 -3.46 -6.79
N ARG A 83 6.94 -2.13 -6.72
CA ARG A 83 7.57 -1.11 -7.56
C ARG A 83 8.36 -0.11 -6.72
N PRO A 84 9.52 -0.50 -6.21
CA PRO A 84 10.31 0.35 -5.31
C PRO A 84 10.96 1.52 -6.05
N GLY A 85 11.12 2.63 -5.36
CA GLY A 85 11.87 3.79 -5.82
C GLY A 85 11.23 5.12 -5.45
N ALA A 86 12.08 6.13 -5.22
CA ALA A 86 11.70 7.48 -4.87
C ALA A 86 10.60 7.53 -3.78
N ASN A 87 10.81 6.79 -2.68
CA ASN A 87 9.84 6.71 -1.55
C ASN A 87 8.39 6.41 -1.98
N GLY A 88 8.23 5.51 -2.99
CA GLY A 88 6.92 5.10 -3.51
C GLY A 88 6.33 6.00 -4.59
N ILE A 89 7.00 7.08 -4.99
CA ILE A 89 6.52 8.00 -6.05
C ILE A 89 6.30 7.24 -7.37
N ILE A 90 7.24 6.34 -7.76
CA ILE A 90 7.13 5.55 -9.00
C ILE A 90 5.86 4.68 -9.00
N ALA A 91 5.57 4.04 -7.87
CA ALA A 91 4.38 3.23 -7.71
C ALA A 91 3.10 4.07 -7.78
N ALA A 92 3.05 5.19 -7.05
CA ALA A 92 1.91 6.09 -7.02
C ALA A 92 1.60 6.65 -8.41
N GLU A 93 2.61 7.15 -9.14
CA GLU A 93 2.45 7.62 -10.51
C GLU A 93 1.89 6.55 -11.44
N SER A 94 2.42 5.31 -11.33
CA SER A 94 1.96 4.21 -12.18
C SER A 94 0.51 3.84 -11.94
N VAL A 95 0.03 3.94 -10.69
CA VAL A 95 -1.38 3.68 -10.35
C VAL A 95 -2.26 4.85 -10.72
N ALA A 96 -1.86 6.09 -10.47
CA ALA A 96 -2.61 7.28 -10.88
C ALA A 96 -2.94 7.29 -12.39
N LYS A 97 -2.03 6.73 -13.21
CA LYS A 97 -2.17 6.62 -14.68
C LYS A 97 -2.84 5.32 -15.14
N SER A 98 -3.23 4.43 -14.26
CA SER A 98 -3.86 3.16 -14.64
C SER A 98 -5.37 3.33 -14.90
N ALA A 99 -5.99 2.33 -15.55
CA ALA A 99 -7.42 2.35 -15.82
C ALA A 99 -8.24 2.39 -14.51
N PRO A 100 -9.29 3.21 -14.41
CA PRO A 100 -10.11 3.36 -13.21
C PRO A 100 -11.20 2.27 -13.10
N ASP A 101 -10.81 1.01 -13.24
CA ASP A 101 -11.68 -0.16 -13.30
C ASP A 101 -11.62 -1.08 -12.07
N GLY A 102 -10.85 -0.67 -11.04
CA GLY A 102 -10.70 -1.39 -9.79
C GLY A 102 -9.72 -2.56 -9.82
N HIS A 103 -9.08 -2.86 -10.97
CA HIS A 103 -8.09 -3.94 -11.07
C HIS A 103 -6.67 -3.54 -10.68
N THR A 104 -6.38 -2.23 -10.57
CA THR A 104 -5.09 -1.74 -10.11
C THR A 104 -5.32 -0.75 -8.97
N MET A 105 -4.67 -1.00 -7.86
CA MET A 105 -4.71 -0.16 -6.67
C MET A 105 -3.35 -0.04 -6.05
N ILE A 106 -3.14 0.98 -5.22
CA ILE A 106 -1.93 1.11 -4.43
C ILE A 106 -2.26 0.88 -2.96
N LEU A 107 -1.45 0.05 -2.29
CA LEU A 107 -1.40 -0.08 -0.84
C LEU A 107 -0.11 0.56 -0.35
N THR A 108 -0.22 1.68 0.33
CA THR A 108 0.90 2.43 0.87
C THR A 108 0.43 3.30 2.04
N GLY A 109 1.32 4.11 2.61
CA GLY A 109 1.03 4.87 3.81
C GLY A 109 1.32 6.37 3.69
N VAL A 110 1.47 6.99 4.85
CA VAL A 110 1.68 8.42 5.02
C VAL A 110 2.84 8.96 4.17
N SER A 111 3.93 8.18 4.02
CA SER A 111 5.10 8.61 3.25
C SER A 111 4.75 8.97 1.81
N THR A 112 4.05 8.06 1.12
CA THR A 112 3.74 8.26 -0.30
C THR A 112 2.56 9.23 -0.49
N PHE A 113 1.49 9.09 0.31
CA PHE A 113 0.28 9.87 0.09
C PHE A 113 0.35 11.30 0.64
N VAL A 114 1.11 11.54 1.71
CA VAL A 114 1.11 12.82 2.41
C VAL A 114 2.48 13.48 2.41
N LEU A 115 3.53 12.75 2.82
CA LEU A 115 4.84 13.38 3.01
C LEU A 115 5.52 13.73 1.71
N ASN A 116 5.48 12.86 0.68
CA ASN A 116 6.11 13.19 -0.60
C ASN A 116 5.60 14.52 -1.19
N PRO A 117 4.26 14.77 -1.28
CA PRO A 117 3.77 16.08 -1.73
C PRO A 117 4.18 17.28 -0.88
N LEU A 118 4.50 17.06 0.41
CA LEU A 118 4.92 18.14 1.33
C LEU A 118 6.42 18.40 1.32
N VAL A 119 7.22 17.38 0.98
CA VAL A 119 8.69 17.40 1.14
C VAL A 119 9.40 17.63 -0.19
N TYR A 120 8.91 17.03 -1.29
CA TYR A 120 9.49 17.21 -2.62
C TYR A 120 8.93 18.44 -3.32
N ALA A 121 9.79 19.20 -4.00
CA ALA A 121 9.37 20.36 -4.78
C ALA A 121 8.37 20.00 -5.88
N LYS A 122 8.44 18.80 -6.43
CA LYS A 122 7.51 18.28 -7.44
C LYS A 122 7.36 16.77 -7.35
N VAL A 123 6.12 16.31 -7.29
CA VAL A 123 5.75 14.90 -7.45
C VAL A 123 4.82 14.75 -8.67
N PRO A 124 4.88 13.62 -9.42
CA PRO A 124 4.10 13.45 -10.66
C PRO A 124 2.64 13.04 -10.43
N TYR A 125 2.11 13.26 -9.23
CA TYR A 125 0.72 13.01 -8.85
C TYR A 125 0.24 14.00 -7.79
N ASP A 126 -1.06 14.13 -7.67
CA ASP A 126 -1.77 14.81 -6.59
C ASP A 126 -2.63 13.80 -5.85
N THR A 127 -2.35 13.59 -4.56
CA THR A 127 -3.02 12.57 -3.77
C THR A 127 -4.54 12.77 -3.69
N LEU A 128 -5.00 14.02 -3.60
CA LEU A 128 -6.42 14.34 -3.42
C LEU A 128 -7.19 14.40 -4.74
N ARG A 129 -6.50 14.60 -5.87
CA ARG A 129 -7.10 14.72 -7.19
C ARG A 129 -7.03 13.41 -8.00
N ASP A 130 -5.86 12.75 -7.96
CA ASP A 130 -5.55 11.65 -8.87
C ASP A 130 -5.91 10.26 -8.30
N PHE A 131 -6.39 10.22 -7.04
CA PHE A 131 -6.80 8.99 -6.37
C PHE A 131 -8.16 9.10 -5.69
N VAL A 132 -8.84 7.96 -5.62
CA VAL A 132 -10.02 7.75 -4.75
C VAL A 132 -9.60 6.86 -3.58
N PRO A 133 -9.68 7.34 -2.33
CA PRO A 133 -9.45 6.54 -1.15
C PRO A 133 -10.46 5.40 -1.03
N VAL A 134 -9.99 4.18 -0.71
CA VAL A 134 -10.86 3.02 -0.47
C VAL A 134 -11.07 2.85 1.03
N THR A 135 -10.01 2.53 1.77
CA THR A 135 -10.01 2.43 3.24
C THR A 135 -8.58 2.43 3.78
N THR A 136 -8.39 2.80 5.03
CA THR A 136 -7.21 2.42 5.80
C THR A 136 -7.23 0.91 6.05
N VAL A 137 -6.07 0.29 6.28
CA VAL A 137 -5.99 -1.16 6.53
C VAL A 137 -5.13 -1.53 7.73
N ALA A 138 -4.23 -0.65 8.15
CA ALA A 138 -3.28 -0.93 9.22
C ALA A 138 -2.74 0.35 9.86
N VAL A 139 -2.34 0.25 11.11
CA VAL A 139 -1.53 1.24 11.81
C VAL A 139 -0.44 0.54 12.60
N MET A 140 0.75 1.14 12.68
CA MET A 140 1.89 0.57 13.37
C MET A 140 2.87 1.64 13.83
N PRO A 141 3.54 1.47 14.98
CA PRO A 141 4.62 2.35 15.41
C PRO A 141 5.86 2.14 14.55
N GLN A 142 6.75 3.12 14.55
CA GLN A 142 8.11 2.91 14.11
C GLN A 142 8.99 2.43 15.27
N ILE A 143 10.12 1.84 14.93
CA ILE A 143 11.14 1.39 15.85
C ILE A 143 12.51 1.87 15.37
N LEU A 144 13.34 2.34 16.29
CA LEU A 144 14.76 2.49 16.06
C LEU A 144 15.45 1.21 16.50
N VAL A 145 16.12 0.56 15.58
CA VAL A 145 16.94 -0.62 15.84
C VAL A 145 18.42 -0.33 15.57
N ALA A 146 19.29 -1.03 16.27
CA ALA A 146 20.74 -0.91 16.17
C ALA A 146 21.39 -2.26 15.90
N HIS A 147 22.55 -2.23 15.21
CA HIS A 147 23.45 -3.35 15.17
C HIS A 147 23.95 -3.66 16.59
N PRO A 148 24.04 -4.92 17.03
CA PRO A 148 24.47 -5.28 18.40
C PRO A 148 25.85 -4.73 18.80
N GLY A 149 26.73 -4.55 17.83
CA GLY A 149 28.07 -3.96 18.04
C GLY A 149 28.09 -2.45 18.34
N LEU A 150 27.00 -1.74 18.17
CA LEU A 150 26.93 -0.32 18.55
C LEU A 150 27.00 -0.19 20.08
N PRO A 151 27.90 0.63 20.66
CA PRO A 151 28.06 0.77 22.11
C PRO A 151 26.98 1.65 22.78
N ALA A 152 25.80 1.79 22.17
CA ALA A 152 24.67 2.57 22.68
C ALA A 152 23.42 1.70 22.75
N LYS A 153 22.65 1.80 23.87
CA LYS A 153 21.47 0.96 24.16
C LYS A 153 20.21 1.78 24.37
N SER A 154 20.29 3.10 24.35
CA SER A 154 19.18 4.03 24.54
C SER A 154 19.29 5.24 23.62
N LEU A 155 18.21 6.02 23.46
CA LEU A 155 18.26 7.28 22.70
C LEU A 155 19.24 8.28 23.32
N GLN A 156 19.35 8.31 24.66
CA GLN A 156 20.29 9.18 25.35
C GLN A 156 21.73 8.82 25.00
N GLU A 157 22.08 7.51 25.05
CA GLU A 157 23.42 7.03 24.72
C GLU A 157 23.76 7.25 23.24
N ILE A 158 22.76 7.10 22.33
CA ILE A 158 22.92 7.44 20.91
C ILE A 158 23.17 8.94 20.74
N ALA A 159 22.41 9.78 21.45
CA ALA A 159 22.59 11.22 21.41
C ALA A 159 23.96 11.65 21.94
N GLU A 160 24.44 11.03 23.01
CA GLU A 160 25.81 11.26 23.52
C GLU A 160 26.89 10.83 22.52
N LEU A 161 26.71 9.65 21.90
CA LEU A 161 27.64 9.16 20.87
C LEU A 161 27.71 10.11 19.68
N ALA A 162 26.57 10.58 19.19
CA ALA A 162 26.51 11.55 18.09
C ALA A 162 27.17 12.90 18.46
N ARG A 163 26.97 13.41 19.69
CA ARG A 163 27.62 14.64 20.14
C ARG A 163 29.14 14.53 20.30
N ARG A 164 29.63 13.34 20.70
CA ARG A 164 31.11 13.10 20.81
C ARG A 164 31.80 13.05 19.44
N SER A 165 31.05 12.65 18.39
CA SER A 165 31.60 12.48 17.06
C SER A 165 30.61 12.99 15.99
N PRO A 166 30.43 14.31 15.86
CA PRO A 166 29.48 14.88 14.90
C PRO A 166 29.73 14.40 13.48
N GLY A 167 28.65 14.03 12.76
CA GLY A 167 28.68 13.56 11.39
C GLY A 167 29.26 12.16 11.17
N LYS A 168 29.73 11.45 12.23
CA LYS A 168 30.30 10.11 12.11
C LYS A 168 29.29 8.98 12.29
N LEU A 169 28.22 9.24 13.05
CA LEU A 169 27.16 8.25 13.24
C LEU A 169 26.20 8.32 12.04
N THR A 170 25.92 7.16 11.46
CA THR A 170 24.96 7.05 10.37
C THR A 170 23.67 6.36 10.83
N ALA A 171 22.54 6.71 10.23
CA ALA A 171 21.26 6.04 10.45
C ALA A 171 20.52 5.82 9.13
N ALA A 172 20.09 4.59 8.90
CA ALA A 172 19.38 4.19 7.70
C ALA A 172 17.87 4.50 7.80
N SER A 173 17.25 4.71 6.65
CA SER A 173 15.80 4.69 6.48
C SER A 173 15.37 4.02 5.18
N PRO A 174 14.10 3.62 5.04
CA PRO A 174 13.57 3.02 3.80
C PRO A 174 13.50 3.96 2.60
N GLY A 175 13.72 5.27 2.77
CA GLY A 175 13.66 6.24 1.67
C GLY A 175 13.82 7.69 2.12
N VAL A 176 14.25 8.54 1.21
CA VAL A 176 14.38 9.98 1.43
C VAL A 176 12.99 10.60 1.53
N GLY A 177 12.76 11.52 2.48
CA GLY A 177 11.49 12.25 2.64
C GLY A 177 10.34 11.43 3.24
N GLY A 178 10.55 10.13 3.49
CA GLY A 178 9.53 9.29 4.12
C GLY A 178 9.46 9.45 5.65
N LEU A 179 8.47 8.81 6.26
CA LEU A 179 8.22 8.89 7.71
C LEU A 179 9.46 8.58 8.55
N SER A 180 10.18 7.52 8.20
CA SER A 180 11.39 7.12 8.94
C SER A 180 12.52 8.15 8.84
N HIS A 181 12.65 8.79 7.67
CA HIS A 181 13.60 9.91 7.51
C HIS A 181 13.17 11.11 8.36
N LEU A 182 11.90 11.51 8.29
CA LEU A 182 11.40 12.60 9.14
C LEU A 182 11.52 12.29 10.63
N THR A 183 11.32 11.04 11.04
CA THR A 183 11.53 10.61 12.42
C THR A 183 12.98 10.78 12.86
N LEU A 184 13.93 10.44 11.96
CA LEU A 184 15.36 10.67 12.21
C LEU A 184 15.66 12.17 12.33
N GLU A 185 15.18 13.00 11.40
CA GLU A 185 15.41 14.44 11.42
C GLU A 185 14.77 15.10 12.66
N LEU A 186 13.60 14.62 13.07
CA LEU A 186 12.98 15.05 14.32
C LEU A 186 13.84 14.69 15.55
N PHE A 187 14.39 13.47 15.60
CA PHE A 187 15.33 13.07 16.65
C PHE A 187 16.59 13.95 16.66
N LYS A 188 17.17 14.20 15.48
CA LYS A 188 18.32 15.11 15.32
C LYS A 188 18.00 16.53 15.83
N SER A 189 16.85 17.06 15.44
CA SER A 189 16.40 18.39 15.86
C SER A 189 16.20 18.48 17.37
N LEU A 190 15.47 17.55 17.97
CA LEU A 190 15.19 17.50 19.40
C LEU A 190 16.47 17.35 20.24
N GLY A 191 17.41 16.55 19.78
CA GLY A 191 18.67 16.28 20.47
C GLY A 191 19.82 17.23 20.10
N LYS A 192 19.64 18.10 19.11
CA LYS A 192 20.70 18.91 18.47
C LYS A 192 21.87 18.01 18.03
N LEU A 193 21.57 17.01 17.21
CA LEU A 193 22.49 15.93 16.82
C LEU A 193 22.88 16.07 15.35
N ASP A 194 24.13 15.72 15.06
CA ASP A 194 24.63 15.55 13.71
C ASP A 194 24.81 14.05 13.43
N ILE A 195 23.81 13.47 12.76
CA ILE A 195 23.75 12.05 12.34
C ILE A 195 23.49 12.05 10.84
N GLU A 196 24.36 11.33 10.10
CA GLU A 196 24.22 11.21 8.65
C GLU A 196 23.08 10.25 8.28
N HIS A 197 22.22 10.65 7.34
CA HIS A 197 21.12 9.83 6.85
C HIS A 197 21.52 9.01 5.63
N ILE A 198 21.30 7.69 5.70
CA ILE A 198 21.53 6.74 4.60
C ILE A 198 20.18 6.20 4.10
N ALA A 199 19.80 6.60 2.89
CA ALA A 199 18.51 6.20 2.30
C ALA A 199 18.62 4.90 1.49
N TYR A 200 17.66 3.98 1.70
CA TYR A 200 17.50 2.74 0.97
C TYR A 200 16.22 2.71 0.13
N LYS A 201 16.12 1.79 -0.83
CA LYS A 201 14.89 1.56 -1.62
C LYS A 201 13.89 0.64 -0.90
N GLY A 202 13.71 0.84 0.41
CA GLY A 202 12.83 0.05 1.27
C GLY A 202 13.54 -0.53 2.49
N THR A 203 12.77 -1.13 3.41
CA THR A 203 13.27 -1.62 4.70
C THR A 203 14.16 -2.85 4.56
N ALA A 204 13.84 -3.79 3.66
CA ALA A 204 14.57 -5.05 3.56
C ALA A 204 16.06 -4.88 3.22
N PRO A 205 16.48 -4.10 2.19
CA PRO A 205 17.90 -3.86 1.93
C PRO A 205 18.58 -3.12 3.09
N ALA A 206 17.91 -2.18 3.76
CA ALA A 206 18.44 -1.51 4.94
C ALA A 206 18.70 -2.48 6.12
N LEU A 207 17.79 -3.44 6.33
CA LEU A 207 17.96 -4.48 7.35
C LEU A 207 19.13 -5.41 7.03
N THR A 208 19.36 -5.74 5.76
CA THR A 208 20.50 -6.55 5.34
C THR A 208 21.82 -5.88 5.73
N ASP A 209 21.96 -4.61 5.42
CA ASP A 209 23.16 -3.83 5.73
C ASP A 209 23.32 -3.57 7.24
N LEU A 210 22.20 -3.38 7.96
CA LEU A 210 22.22 -3.23 9.41
C LEU A 210 22.68 -4.53 10.10
N VAL A 211 22.19 -5.69 9.68
CA VAL A 211 22.64 -7.01 10.21
C VAL A 211 24.09 -7.27 9.85
N GLY A 212 24.53 -6.83 8.66
CA GLY A 212 25.93 -6.91 8.23
C GLY A 212 26.86 -5.91 8.91
N GLY A 213 26.34 -4.96 9.70
CA GLY A 213 27.12 -3.93 10.38
C GLY A 213 27.62 -2.79 9.46
N PHE A 214 27.11 -2.72 8.20
CA PHE A 214 27.46 -1.63 7.27
C PHE A 214 26.82 -0.30 7.69
N VAL A 215 25.68 -0.35 8.35
CA VAL A 215 25.04 0.81 9.00
C VAL A 215 24.75 0.46 10.46
N PRO A 216 24.99 1.38 11.43
CA PRO A 216 24.80 1.07 12.85
C PRO A 216 23.34 1.19 13.34
N LEU A 217 22.51 2.00 12.67
CA LEU A 217 21.15 2.34 13.07
C LEU A 217 20.18 2.27 11.88
N LEU A 218 18.92 1.91 12.19
CA LEU A 218 17.80 1.96 11.23
C LEU A 218 16.53 2.39 11.95
N ILE A 219 15.82 3.35 11.36
CA ILE A 219 14.43 3.65 11.71
C ILE A 219 13.52 3.03 10.64
N ALA A 220 12.56 2.23 11.07
CA ALA A 220 11.60 1.58 10.19
C ALA A 220 10.29 1.26 10.95
N ASP A 221 9.25 0.88 10.22
CA ASP A 221 8.04 0.33 10.84
C ASP A 221 8.34 -1.00 11.54
N LEU A 222 7.71 -1.21 12.70
CA LEU A 222 7.96 -2.34 13.58
C LEU A 222 7.89 -3.74 12.91
N PRO A 223 6.95 -4.05 12.02
CA PRO A 223 6.78 -5.41 11.49
C PRO A 223 8.02 -6.01 10.84
N ALA A 224 8.76 -5.21 10.06
CA ALA A 224 9.89 -5.73 9.29
C ALA A 224 11.12 -6.08 10.15
N PRO A 225 11.59 -5.25 11.11
CA PRO A 225 12.73 -5.58 11.97
C PRO A 225 12.37 -6.53 13.12
N LEU A 226 11.10 -6.68 13.50
CA LEU A 226 10.68 -7.46 14.66
C LEU A 226 11.23 -8.89 14.71
N PRO A 227 11.22 -9.69 13.62
CA PRO A 227 11.78 -11.05 13.66
C PRO A 227 13.28 -11.06 13.98
N LEU A 228 14.03 -10.07 13.49
CA LEU A 228 15.48 -9.97 13.72
C LEU A 228 15.78 -9.52 15.15
N VAL A 229 14.94 -8.66 15.72
CA VAL A 229 15.00 -8.26 17.14
C VAL A 229 14.71 -9.48 18.04
N LYS A 230 13.64 -10.23 17.78
CA LYS A 230 13.30 -11.44 18.53
C LYS A 230 14.39 -12.51 18.45
N ALA A 231 15.07 -12.60 17.31
CA ALA A 231 16.21 -13.51 17.10
C ALA A 231 17.54 -13.01 17.70
N GLY A 232 17.56 -11.84 18.35
CA GLY A 232 18.76 -11.25 18.93
C GLY A 232 19.80 -10.75 17.91
N LYS A 233 19.43 -10.74 16.61
CA LYS A 233 20.31 -10.23 15.53
C LYS A 233 20.38 -8.71 15.49
N LEU A 234 19.37 -8.03 16.01
CA LEU A 234 19.30 -6.58 16.15
C LEU A 234 18.89 -6.22 17.57
N ARG A 235 19.34 -5.05 18.03
CA ARG A 235 18.92 -4.46 19.30
C ARG A 235 17.80 -3.45 19.04
N ALA A 236 16.65 -3.64 19.67
CA ALA A 236 15.61 -2.61 19.73
C ALA A 236 16.06 -1.51 20.72
N ILE A 237 16.03 -0.27 20.28
CA ILE A 237 16.38 0.90 21.10
C ILE A 237 15.13 1.55 21.67
N VAL A 238 14.15 1.83 20.81
CA VAL A 238 12.95 2.58 21.19
C VAL A 238 11.84 2.32 20.19
N VAL A 239 10.58 2.35 20.65
CA VAL A 239 9.40 2.47 19.80
C VAL A 239 8.86 3.91 19.85
N THR A 240 8.35 4.40 18.71
CA THR A 240 7.88 5.79 18.58
C THR A 240 6.37 5.95 18.75
N GLY A 241 5.68 4.86 19.11
CA GLY A 241 4.27 4.88 19.47
C GLY A 241 4.01 5.54 20.82
N GLU A 242 2.75 5.80 21.12
CA GLU A 242 2.33 6.38 22.42
C GLU A 242 2.53 5.39 23.59
N ALA A 243 2.43 4.10 23.29
CA ALA A 243 2.63 3.01 24.23
C ALA A 243 3.71 2.03 23.75
N ARG A 244 4.24 1.23 24.68
CA ARG A 244 5.14 0.12 24.33
C ARG A 244 4.41 -0.92 23.48
N SER A 245 5.14 -1.55 22.57
CA SER A 245 4.59 -2.69 21.83
C SER A 245 4.40 -3.90 22.76
N PRO A 246 3.22 -4.56 22.74
CA PRO A 246 3.02 -5.81 23.47
C PRO A 246 4.00 -6.92 23.07
N LEU A 247 4.56 -6.86 21.85
CA LEU A 247 5.54 -7.82 21.34
C LEU A 247 6.96 -7.55 21.82
N LEU A 248 7.22 -6.36 22.35
CA LEU A 248 8.52 -5.90 22.87
C LEU A 248 8.32 -5.10 24.18
N PRO A 249 7.75 -5.71 25.25
CA PRO A 249 7.36 -4.98 26.46
C PRO A 249 8.54 -4.38 27.22
N ALA A 250 9.75 -4.90 27.00
CA ALA A 250 10.98 -4.36 27.58
C ALA A 250 11.52 -3.12 26.84
N VAL A 251 11.02 -2.84 25.63
CA VAL A 251 11.47 -1.69 24.82
C VAL A 251 10.63 -0.47 25.17
N SER A 252 11.28 0.56 25.70
CA SER A 252 10.62 1.81 26.11
C SER A 252 10.13 2.59 24.90
N THR A 253 9.15 3.47 25.13
CA THR A 253 8.77 4.51 24.18
C THR A 253 9.77 5.65 24.17
N ALA A 254 9.75 6.46 23.10
CA ALA A 254 10.57 7.67 23.02
C ALA A 254 10.26 8.65 24.16
N ARG A 255 9.00 8.77 24.55
CA ARG A 255 8.56 9.58 25.70
C ARG A 255 9.20 9.12 26.99
N GLU A 256 9.20 7.81 27.27
CA GLU A 256 9.82 7.22 28.47
C GLU A 256 11.33 7.43 28.50
N GLN A 257 11.97 7.58 27.31
CA GLN A 257 13.39 7.89 27.17
C GLN A 257 13.70 9.41 27.09
N GLY A 258 12.77 10.29 27.50
CA GLY A 258 13.00 11.74 27.57
C GLY A 258 12.87 12.50 26.24
N PHE A 259 12.30 11.88 25.21
CA PHE A 259 12.02 12.49 23.91
C PHE A 259 10.50 12.49 23.61
N PRO A 260 9.66 13.20 24.39
CA PRO A 260 8.20 13.16 24.24
C PRO A 260 7.70 13.67 22.88
N GLY A 261 8.48 14.52 22.21
CA GLY A 261 8.17 15.00 20.86
C GLY A 261 8.49 14.01 19.74
N LEU A 262 9.22 12.90 20.02
CA LEU A 262 9.57 11.90 19.01
C LEU A 262 8.44 10.86 18.90
N GLN A 263 7.32 11.27 18.30
CA GLN A 263 6.17 10.41 18.06
C GLN A 263 5.93 10.26 16.56
N ALA A 264 5.97 9.02 16.07
CA ALA A 264 5.73 8.67 14.68
C ALA A 264 5.00 7.32 14.60
N THR A 265 3.83 7.35 13.99
CA THR A 265 3.01 6.18 13.72
C THR A 265 2.67 6.16 12.24
N ASN A 266 2.95 5.05 11.58
CA ASN A 266 2.59 4.86 10.19
C ASN A 266 1.20 4.24 10.09
N TRP A 267 0.38 4.75 9.20
CA TRP A 267 -0.85 4.11 8.76
C TRP A 267 -0.69 3.66 7.30
N LEU A 268 -1.35 2.57 6.95
CA LEU A 268 -1.46 2.10 5.57
C LEU A 268 -2.90 2.16 5.11
N GLY A 269 -3.07 2.52 3.85
CA GLY A 269 -4.37 2.58 3.20
C GLY A 269 -4.31 2.12 1.76
N VAL A 270 -5.48 1.88 1.20
CA VAL A 270 -5.66 1.48 -0.19
C VAL A 270 -6.34 2.61 -0.93
N MET A 271 -5.78 2.98 -2.08
CA MET A 271 -6.38 3.92 -3.01
C MET A 271 -6.40 3.35 -4.42
N VAL A 272 -7.37 3.78 -5.20
CA VAL A 272 -7.55 3.46 -6.63
C VAL A 272 -7.40 4.73 -7.46
N PRO A 273 -7.21 4.65 -8.79
CA PRO A 273 -7.16 5.83 -9.64
C PRO A 273 -8.41 6.71 -9.54
N ALA A 274 -8.25 8.00 -9.78
CA ALA A 274 -9.37 8.92 -9.94
C ALA A 274 -10.38 8.38 -10.97
N ASN A 275 -11.65 8.78 -10.84
CA ASN A 275 -12.77 8.32 -11.69
C ASN A 275 -13.10 6.82 -11.59
N THR A 276 -12.55 6.07 -10.65
CA THR A 276 -13.03 4.71 -10.37
C THR A 276 -14.49 4.78 -9.91
N PRO A 277 -15.41 4.03 -10.55
CA PRO A 277 -16.84 4.08 -10.22
C PRO A 277 -17.11 3.78 -8.74
N ALA A 278 -18.03 4.56 -8.13
CA ALA A 278 -18.33 4.46 -6.71
C ALA A 278 -18.78 3.04 -6.28
N ALA A 279 -19.49 2.31 -7.14
CA ALA A 279 -19.87 0.93 -6.88
C ALA A 279 -18.65 -0.02 -6.75
N ILE A 280 -17.62 0.21 -7.55
CA ILE A 280 -16.34 -0.53 -7.47
C ILE A 280 -15.62 -0.17 -6.17
N VAL A 281 -15.51 1.12 -5.85
CA VAL A 281 -14.88 1.60 -4.59
C VAL A 281 -15.57 1.00 -3.37
N SER A 282 -16.90 1.01 -3.32
CA SER A 282 -17.65 0.43 -2.20
C SER A 282 -17.43 -1.08 -2.07
N ARG A 283 -17.36 -1.80 -3.18
CA ARG A 283 -17.11 -3.24 -3.19
C ARG A 283 -15.67 -3.57 -2.74
N LEU A 284 -14.68 -2.79 -3.19
CA LEU A 284 -13.30 -2.90 -2.72
C LEU A 284 -13.20 -2.59 -1.23
N GLN A 285 -13.85 -1.52 -0.75
CA GLN A 285 -13.87 -1.17 0.66
C GLN A 285 -14.42 -2.32 1.51
N ALA A 286 -15.60 -2.86 1.15
CA ALA A 286 -16.18 -3.99 1.86
C ALA A 286 -15.23 -5.20 1.91
N ALA A 287 -14.55 -5.52 0.79
CA ALA A 287 -13.61 -6.62 0.73
C ALA A 287 -12.37 -6.42 1.61
N PHE A 288 -11.79 -5.21 1.62
CA PHE A 288 -10.65 -4.90 2.49
C PHE A 288 -11.04 -4.86 3.97
N VAL A 289 -12.18 -4.26 4.32
CA VAL A 289 -12.69 -4.25 5.70
C VAL A 289 -12.90 -5.68 6.19
N ALA A 290 -13.58 -6.52 5.41
CA ALA A 290 -13.77 -7.94 5.74
C ALA A 290 -12.44 -8.69 5.88
N ALA A 291 -11.45 -8.38 5.02
CA ALA A 291 -10.12 -8.99 5.10
C ALA A 291 -9.35 -8.58 6.36
N VAL A 292 -9.42 -7.30 6.77
CA VAL A 292 -8.80 -6.80 8.00
C VAL A 292 -9.48 -7.39 9.23
N ASP A 293 -10.80 -7.52 9.22
CA ASP A 293 -11.59 -8.01 10.35
C ASP A 293 -11.57 -9.54 10.51
N ALA A 294 -11.10 -10.27 9.50
CA ALA A 294 -10.99 -11.72 9.56
C ALA A 294 -10.08 -12.17 10.70
N ALA A 295 -10.49 -13.21 11.43
CA ALA A 295 -9.80 -13.68 12.65
C ALA A 295 -8.31 -13.99 12.43
N ASP A 296 -7.97 -14.67 11.34
CA ASP A 296 -6.58 -15.02 11.00
C ASP A 296 -5.75 -13.81 10.54
N SER A 297 -6.37 -12.80 9.90
CA SER A 297 -5.70 -11.53 9.59
C SER A 297 -5.38 -10.76 10.87
N ARG A 298 -6.33 -10.69 11.80
CA ARG A 298 -6.12 -10.07 13.13
C ARG A 298 -5.06 -10.78 13.94
N GLU A 299 -5.09 -12.12 13.95
CA GLU A 299 -4.05 -12.94 14.60
C GLU A 299 -2.68 -12.66 13.96
N ARG A 300 -2.62 -12.65 12.62
CA ARG A 300 -1.37 -12.34 11.91
C ARG A 300 -0.87 -10.94 12.24
N TYR A 301 -1.75 -9.93 12.23
CA TYR A 301 -1.42 -8.56 12.61
C TYR A 301 -0.85 -8.49 14.03
N ALA A 302 -1.50 -9.13 14.98
CA ALA A 302 -1.03 -9.19 16.37
C ALA A 302 0.38 -9.80 16.48
N THR A 303 0.70 -10.83 15.66
CA THR A 303 2.04 -11.48 15.70
C THR A 303 3.16 -10.63 15.11
N ILE A 304 2.83 -9.66 14.24
CA ILE A 304 3.81 -8.82 13.56
C ILE A 304 3.85 -7.36 14.06
N GLY A 305 3.03 -7.01 15.06
CA GLY A 305 3.00 -5.65 15.64
C GLY A 305 2.31 -4.63 14.74
N VAL A 306 1.24 -5.04 14.10
CA VAL A 306 0.33 -4.20 13.33
C VAL A 306 -1.01 -4.18 14.04
N ASP A 307 -1.61 -3.01 14.17
CA ASP A 307 -2.98 -2.88 14.66
C ASP A 307 -3.93 -2.69 13.47
N PRO A 308 -5.11 -3.36 13.49
CA PRO A 308 -6.12 -3.17 12.47
C PRO A 308 -6.67 -1.73 12.53
N LEU A 309 -6.79 -1.11 11.36
CA LEU A 309 -7.39 0.22 11.22
C LEU A 309 -8.20 0.24 9.93
N THR A 310 -9.52 0.39 10.03
CA THR A 310 -10.39 0.53 8.87
C THR A 310 -11.18 1.84 8.94
N SER A 311 -11.39 2.47 7.80
CA SER A 311 -12.21 3.67 7.69
C SER A 311 -13.68 3.29 7.52
N GLN A 312 -14.58 4.02 8.17
CA GLN A 312 -16.03 3.79 8.07
C GLN A 312 -16.55 3.91 6.63
N SER A 313 -15.92 4.76 5.83
CA SER A 313 -16.25 4.97 4.42
C SER A 313 -15.04 5.51 3.64
N SER A 314 -15.10 5.44 2.32
CA SER A 314 -14.15 6.11 1.41
C SER A 314 -14.06 7.63 1.72
N ALA A 315 -15.21 8.28 1.98
CA ALA A 315 -15.25 9.70 2.34
C ALA A 315 -14.57 9.99 3.69
N ALA A 316 -14.73 9.10 4.68
CA ALA A 316 -14.04 9.23 5.97
C ALA A 316 -12.52 9.11 5.79
N PHE A 317 -12.04 8.18 4.93
CA PHE A 317 -10.62 8.09 4.62
C PHE A 317 -10.11 9.31 3.87
N ALA A 318 -10.89 9.86 2.93
CA ALA A 318 -10.54 11.10 2.24
C ALA A 318 -10.42 12.29 3.22
N SER A 319 -11.29 12.37 4.23
CA SER A 319 -11.17 13.40 5.29
C SER A 319 -9.91 13.19 6.12
N PHE A 320 -9.67 11.97 6.56
CA PHE A 320 -8.47 11.61 7.32
C PHE A 320 -7.18 12.00 6.58
N VAL A 321 -7.09 11.75 5.27
CA VAL A 321 -5.92 12.15 4.47
C VAL A 321 -5.74 13.67 4.46
N ARG A 322 -6.82 14.46 4.33
CA ARG A 322 -6.73 15.93 4.40
C ARG A 322 -6.25 16.41 5.77
N ASP A 323 -6.73 15.80 6.84
CA ASP A 323 -6.30 16.14 8.21
C ASP A 323 -4.83 15.79 8.42
N GLU A 324 -4.37 14.67 7.87
CA GLU A 324 -2.95 14.27 7.88
C GLU A 324 -2.06 15.26 7.13
N PHE A 325 -2.50 15.83 5.99
CA PHE A 325 -1.76 16.91 5.34
C PHE A 325 -1.53 18.10 6.28
N GLY A 326 -2.59 18.57 6.94
CA GLY A 326 -2.48 19.71 7.91
C GLY A 326 -1.60 19.39 9.12
N ARG A 327 -1.63 18.14 9.59
CA ARG A 327 -0.78 17.67 10.70
C ARG A 327 0.69 17.64 10.29
N TRP A 328 1.00 16.95 9.17
CA TRP A 328 2.37 16.72 8.75
C TRP A 328 3.06 17.96 8.17
N GLU A 329 2.32 18.90 7.60
CA GLU A 329 2.90 20.17 7.16
C GLU A 329 3.64 20.89 8.29
N LYS A 330 3.07 20.88 9.51
CA LYS A 330 3.70 21.48 10.70
C LYS A 330 4.98 20.73 11.08
N VAL A 331 4.95 19.39 11.04
CA VAL A 331 6.09 18.56 11.39
C VAL A 331 7.23 18.71 10.37
N VAL A 332 6.92 18.72 9.07
CA VAL A 332 7.90 18.92 8.00
C VAL A 332 8.60 20.27 8.13
N ARG A 333 7.84 21.34 8.40
CA ARG A 333 8.42 22.68 8.65
C ARG A 333 9.34 22.70 9.88
N GLN A 334 8.93 22.04 10.96
CA GLN A 334 9.73 21.96 12.19
C GLN A 334 11.00 21.13 12.00
N ALA A 335 10.94 20.04 11.23
CA ALA A 335 12.09 19.20 10.92
C ALA A 335 13.03 19.84 9.89
N GLY A 336 12.61 20.89 9.18
CA GLY A 336 13.44 21.60 8.18
C GLY A 336 13.74 20.76 6.95
N VAL A 337 12.95 19.72 6.66
CA VAL A 337 13.16 18.80 5.53
C VAL A 337 12.47 19.32 4.29
N GLN A 338 13.25 19.81 3.33
CA GLN A 338 12.80 20.12 1.96
C GLN A 338 13.75 19.44 0.98
N LEU A 339 13.18 18.78 -0.02
CA LEU A 339 13.91 18.06 -1.07
C LEU A 339 13.66 18.73 -2.42
N GLN A 340 14.72 18.88 -3.20
CA GLN A 340 14.65 19.46 -4.55
C GLN A 340 14.05 18.49 -5.56
#